data_476bfdae95cad435aab6904465ca3e2e
#
_entry.id   476bfdae95cad435aab6904465ca3e2e
#
_cell.length_a   1.000
_cell.length_b   1.000
_cell.length_c   1.000
_cell.angle_alpha   90.00
_cell.angle_beta   90.00
_cell.angle_gamma   90.00
#
_symmetry.space_group_name_H-M   'P 1'
#
loop_
_entity.id
_entity.type
_entity.pdbx_description
1 polymer ?
#
loop_
_entity_poly.entity_id
_entity_poly.type
_entity_poly.pdbx_seq_one_letter_code
_entity_poly.pdbx_strand_id
1 'polypeptide(L)'
;KPLLAWTIEHCLAGGVDSVYVSSDAEGILDVGEKYGARSIKRPEEISGDEATSESGWLHALEVIEGDHGKVDWILGPQVSSPLRTADDIRKGLSVARSDLYDSLFSCSVAEDLFIWENRSGSLKSVNYDWQNRKRRQDIPRQYIENGSFYLFRPEILYQNNNRFGGKIGVVEMEFWKMFEIDSIEDLKMCSTLMKEFILMEK
;
A
#
# COMPACT_ATOMS: atom_id res chain seq x y z
N LYS A 1 17.58 -5.72 8.86
CA LYS A 1 16.40 -6.52 9.22
C LYS A 1 15.56 -6.85 8.01
N PRO A 2 14.67 -7.87 8.04
CA PRO A 2 13.77 -8.21 6.93
C PRO A 2 12.85 -7.05 6.52
N LEU A 3 12.40 -7.01 5.26
CA LEU A 3 11.43 -5.99 4.78
C LEU A 3 10.13 -6.01 5.60
N LEU A 4 9.61 -7.19 5.90
CA LEU A 4 8.42 -7.38 6.74
C LEU A 4 8.54 -6.68 8.09
N ALA A 5 9.73 -6.71 8.71
CA ALA A 5 9.97 -6.08 10.00
C ALA A 5 9.84 -4.54 9.94
N TRP A 6 10.27 -3.90 8.84
CA TRP A 6 10.07 -2.47 8.64
C TRP A 6 8.58 -2.13 8.54
N THR A 7 7.83 -2.94 7.80
CA THR A 7 6.38 -2.77 7.64
C THR A 7 5.66 -2.87 8.99
N ILE A 8 5.94 -3.91 9.78
CA ILE A 8 5.34 -4.11 11.09
C ILE A 8 5.64 -2.94 12.03
N GLU A 9 6.92 -2.56 12.16
CA GLU A 9 7.33 -1.47 13.05
C GLU A 9 6.71 -0.13 12.65
N HIS A 10 6.64 0.18 11.35
CA HIS A 10 6.00 1.42 10.89
C HIS A 10 4.49 1.42 11.14
N CYS A 11 3.80 0.28 10.98
CA CYS A 11 2.38 0.16 11.30
C CYS A 11 2.14 0.36 12.80
N LEU A 12 2.88 -0.34 13.67
CA LEU A 12 2.75 -0.21 15.12
C LEU A 12 3.05 1.24 15.58
N ALA A 13 4.17 1.81 15.13
CA ALA A 13 4.53 3.19 15.45
C ALA A 13 3.57 4.22 14.82
N GLY A 14 2.89 3.86 13.75
CA GLY A 14 1.86 4.67 13.08
C GLY A 14 0.52 4.72 13.83
N GLY A 15 0.31 3.83 14.80
CA GLY A 15 -0.86 3.84 15.67
C GLY A 15 -2.03 3.00 15.16
N VAL A 16 -1.75 1.88 14.47
CA VAL A 16 -2.76 0.84 14.24
C VAL A 16 -2.98 0.04 15.53
N ASP A 17 -4.19 -0.43 15.75
CA ASP A 17 -4.54 -1.15 16.98
C ASP A 17 -3.90 -2.53 17.05
N SER A 18 -3.78 -3.22 15.91
CA SER A 18 -3.16 -4.53 15.81
C SER A 18 -2.57 -4.77 14.43
N VAL A 19 -1.46 -5.50 14.37
CA VAL A 19 -0.82 -5.92 13.10
C VAL A 19 -0.89 -7.43 13.01
N TYR A 20 -1.30 -7.92 11.85
CA TYR A 20 -1.37 -9.34 11.53
C TYR A 20 -0.49 -9.67 10.32
N VAL A 21 0.17 -10.80 10.38
CA VAL A 21 0.89 -11.39 9.25
C VAL A 21 0.18 -12.67 8.83
N SER A 22 -0.34 -12.67 7.60
CA SER A 22 -1.00 -13.83 7.02
C SER A 22 -0.08 -14.49 6.00
N SER A 23 0.30 -15.74 6.22
CA SER A 23 1.18 -16.52 5.33
C SER A 23 0.95 -18.02 5.50
N ASP A 24 1.26 -18.76 4.45
CA ASP A 24 1.36 -20.24 4.47
C ASP A 24 2.73 -20.72 4.98
N ALA A 25 3.75 -19.85 4.97
CA ALA A 25 5.12 -20.16 5.37
C ALA A 25 5.38 -19.83 6.84
N GLU A 26 5.70 -20.85 7.66
CA GLU A 26 6.01 -20.69 9.09
C GLU A 26 7.12 -19.67 9.35
N GLY A 27 8.20 -19.69 8.56
CA GLY A 27 9.32 -18.75 8.75
C GLY A 27 8.93 -17.28 8.54
N ILE A 28 7.87 -16.98 7.77
CA ILE A 28 7.33 -15.63 7.62
C ILE A 28 6.51 -15.26 8.86
N LEU A 29 5.71 -16.20 9.37
CA LEU A 29 4.93 -16.03 10.59
C LEU A 29 5.84 -15.79 11.81
N ASP A 30 6.91 -16.59 11.96
CA ASP A 30 7.92 -16.42 13.01
C ASP A 30 8.57 -15.02 12.99
N VAL A 31 8.88 -14.52 11.79
CA VAL A 31 9.37 -13.14 11.64
C VAL A 31 8.30 -12.15 12.07
N GLY A 32 7.04 -12.36 11.70
CA GLY A 32 5.92 -11.53 12.11
C GLY A 32 5.82 -11.40 13.63
N GLU A 33 5.78 -12.52 14.33
CA GLU A 33 5.69 -12.58 15.79
C GLU A 33 6.89 -11.94 16.49
N LYS A 34 8.10 -12.20 15.98
CA LYS A 34 9.34 -11.61 16.50
C LYS A 34 9.30 -10.07 16.50
N TYR A 35 8.60 -9.46 15.56
CA TYR A 35 8.49 -8.00 15.45
C TYR A 35 7.16 -7.43 15.95
N GLY A 36 6.35 -8.25 16.63
CA GLY A 36 5.15 -7.82 17.35
C GLY A 36 3.84 -7.90 16.58
N ALA A 37 3.81 -8.59 15.45
CA ALA A 37 2.58 -8.94 14.76
C ALA A 37 1.98 -10.24 15.32
N ARG A 38 0.70 -10.45 15.07
CA ARG A 38 -0.01 -11.71 15.29
C ARG A 38 0.00 -12.53 14.00
N SER A 39 0.13 -13.85 14.12
CA SER A 39 0.18 -14.76 12.98
C SER A 39 -1.20 -15.26 12.58
N ILE A 40 -1.44 -15.34 11.27
CA ILE A 40 -2.60 -16.00 10.69
C ILE A 40 -2.06 -17.00 9.67
N LYS A 41 -2.28 -18.30 9.92
CA LYS A 41 -1.93 -19.34 8.96
C LYS A 41 -2.88 -19.28 7.78
N ARG A 42 -2.33 -18.97 6.59
CA ARG A 42 -3.10 -18.88 5.36
C ARG A 42 -3.25 -20.28 4.74
N PRO A 43 -4.46 -20.67 4.27
CA PRO A 43 -4.66 -21.89 3.51
C PRO A 43 -3.87 -21.92 2.20
N GLU A 44 -3.41 -23.09 1.78
CA GLU A 44 -2.63 -23.26 0.54
C GLU A 44 -3.40 -22.80 -0.70
N GLU A 45 -4.71 -23.00 -0.72
CA GLU A 45 -5.60 -22.67 -1.85
C GLU A 45 -5.62 -21.18 -2.20
N ILE A 46 -5.25 -20.32 -1.25
CA ILE A 46 -5.18 -18.87 -1.44
C ILE A 46 -3.76 -18.32 -1.20
N SER A 47 -2.74 -19.16 -1.34
CA SER A 47 -1.32 -18.81 -1.12
C SER A 47 -0.44 -18.99 -2.36
N GLY A 48 -0.98 -19.52 -3.46
CA GLY A 48 -0.25 -19.70 -4.72
C GLY A 48 -0.02 -18.40 -5.51
N ASP A 49 0.75 -18.50 -6.59
CA ASP A 49 1.14 -17.36 -7.44
C ASP A 49 -0.04 -16.59 -8.06
N GLU A 50 -1.17 -17.23 -8.22
CA GLU A 50 -2.40 -16.61 -8.75
C GLU A 50 -3.32 -16.03 -7.65
N ALA A 51 -2.94 -16.17 -6.37
CA ALA A 51 -3.72 -15.67 -5.26
C ALA A 51 -3.68 -14.14 -5.23
N THR A 52 -4.85 -13.51 -5.14
CA THR A 52 -4.95 -12.06 -5.04
C THR A 52 -4.67 -11.57 -3.62
N SER A 53 -4.24 -10.33 -3.47
CA SER A 53 -4.12 -9.71 -2.15
C SER A 53 -5.47 -9.70 -1.42
N GLU A 54 -6.55 -9.49 -2.16
CA GLU A 54 -7.92 -9.43 -1.66
C GLU A 54 -8.34 -10.75 -1.01
N SER A 55 -8.02 -11.90 -1.61
CA SER A 55 -8.33 -13.22 -1.03
C SER A 55 -7.60 -13.43 0.31
N GLY A 56 -6.34 -12.99 0.39
CA GLY A 56 -5.57 -13.04 1.63
C GLY A 56 -6.12 -12.10 2.72
N TRP A 57 -6.54 -10.89 2.35
CA TRP A 57 -7.16 -9.95 3.29
C TRP A 57 -8.54 -10.40 3.74
N LEU A 58 -9.35 -10.98 2.84
CA LEU A 58 -10.67 -11.51 3.19
C LEU A 58 -10.57 -12.63 4.22
N HIS A 59 -9.70 -13.61 3.97
CA HIS A 59 -9.43 -14.68 4.93
C HIS A 59 -8.93 -14.14 6.29
N ALA A 60 -7.99 -13.19 6.25
CA ALA A 60 -7.47 -12.61 7.48
C ALA A 60 -8.55 -11.85 8.25
N LEU A 61 -9.41 -11.10 7.56
CA LEU A 61 -10.53 -10.36 8.15
C LEU A 61 -11.53 -11.33 8.84
N GLU A 62 -11.91 -12.43 8.18
CA GLU A 62 -12.82 -13.43 8.75
C GLU A 62 -12.25 -14.03 10.04
N VAL A 63 -10.96 -14.36 10.07
CA VAL A 63 -10.28 -14.86 11.29
C VAL A 63 -10.28 -13.79 12.39
N ILE A 64 -9.91 -12.55 12.06
CA ILE A 64 -9.83 -11.46 13.03
C ILE A 64 -11.21 -11.14 13.62
N GLU A 65 -12.24 -11.04 12.80
CA GLU A 65 -13.60 -10.75 13.27
C GLU A 65 -14.19 -11.90 14.09
N GLY A 66 -13.84 -13.15 13.77
CA GLY A 66 -14.22 -14.32 14.56
C GLY A 66 -13.63 -14.30 15.98
N ASP A 67 -12.39 -13.85 16.12
CA ASP A 67 -11.67 -13.88 17.40
C ASP A 67 -11.84 -12.60 18.22
N HIS A 68 -11.96 -11.43 17.56
CA HIS A 68 -11.83 -10.12 18.20
C HIS A 68 -13.02 -9.18 17.95
N GLY A 69 -14.00 -9.60 17.13
CA GLY A 69 -15.17 -8.79 16.77
C GLY A 69 -14.90 -7.82 15.62
N LYS A 70 -15.84 -6.91 15.41
CA LYS A 70 -15.91 -6.04 14.23
C LYS A 70 -14.64 -5.19 14.03
N VAL A 71 -14.16 -5.17 12.79
CA VAL A 71 -13.09 -4.30 12.30
C VAL A 71 -13.69 -3.06 11.63
N ASP A 72 -13.21 -1.87 11.96
CA ASP A 72 -13.69 -0.62 11.35
C ASP A 72 -12.95 -0.28 10.05
N TRP A 73 -11.63 -0.51 10.03
CA TRP A 73 -10.75 -0.23 8.90
C TRP A 73 -9.66 -1.29 8.75
N ILE A 74 -9.36 -1.63 7.52
CA ILE A 74 -8.22 -2.48 7.14
C ILE A 74 -7.14 -1.58 6.56
N LEU A 75 -5.91 -1.69 7.09
CA LEU A 75 -4.73 -1.13 6.48
C LEU A 75 -3.94 -2.26 5.83
N GLY A 76 -3.88 -2.27 4.51
CA GLY A 76 -3.17 -3.26 3.69
C GLY A 76 -1.87 -2.69 3.12
N PRO A 77 -0.72 -2.79 3.83
CA PRO A 77 0.56 -2.33 3.32
C PRO A 77 1.20 -3.39 2.42
N GLN A 78 1.93 -2.96 1.37
CA GLN A 78 2.81 -3.84 0.61
C GLN A 78 4.20 -3.89 1.26
N VAL A 79 4.71 -5.10 1.46
CA VAL A 79 6.02 -5.31 2.09
C VAL A 79 7.16 -4.87 1.17
N SER A 80 6.98 -4.98 -0.15
CA SER A 80 7.93 -4.53 -1.17
C SER A 80 8.13 -3.01 -1.24
N SER A 81 7.27 -2.22 -0.58
CA SER A 81 7.35 -0.75 -0.54
C SER A 81 7.93 -0.25 0.80
N PRO A 82 9.25 -0.27 1.01
CA PRO A 82 9.87 -0.04 2.33
C PRO A 82 10.01 1.43 2.72
N LEU A 83 9.77 2.37 1.79
CA LEU A 83 10.10 3.79 1.99
C LEU A 83 9.05 4.58 2.76
N ARG A 84 7.92 3.97 3.13
CA ARG A 84 6.94 4.61 4.03
C ARG A 84 7.50 4.76 5.44
N THR A 85 6.95 5.70 6.16
CA THR A 85 7.26 5.97 7.56
C THR A 85 6.01 5.79 8.44
N ALA A 86 6.19 5.81 9.76
CA ALA A 86 5.08 5.82 10.70
C ALA A 86 4.18 7.08 10.54
N ASP A 87 4.76 8.20 10.09
CA ASP A 87 3.99 9.43 9.84
C ASP A 87 3.04 9.29 8.65
N ASP A 88 3.44 8.58 7.60
CA ASP A 88 2.56 8.29 6.47
C ASP A 88 1.34 7.46 6.91
N ILE A 89 1.57 6.46 7.77
CA ILE A 89 0.50 5.65 8.36
C ILE A 89 -0.42 6.52 9.24
N ARG A 90 0.13 7.36 10.13
CA ARG A 90 -0.66 8.29 10.94
C ARG A 90 -1.53 9.21 10.10
N LYS A 91 -0.96 9.76 9.03
CA LYS A 91 -1.68 10.60 8.07
C LYS A 91 -2.84 9.83 7.43
N GLY A 92 -2.60 8.60 6.97
CA GLY A 92 -3.63 7.73 6.40
C GLY A 92 -4.77 7.45 7.39
N LEU A 93 -4.44 7.06 8.62
CA LEU A 93 -5.43 6.82 9.67
C LEU A 93 -6.23 8.08 10.03
N SER A 94 -5.58 9.25 10.02
CA SER A 94 -6.28 10.52 10.25
C SER A 94 -7.30 10.82 9.14
N VAL A 95 -6.96 10.56 7.88
CA VAL A 95 -7.90 10.72 6.75
C VAL A 95 -9.03 9.70 6.83
N ALA A 96 -8.74 8.43 7.16
CA ALA A 96 -9.74 7.39 7.33
C ALA A 96 -10.77 7.76 8.42
N ARG A 97 -10.30 8.27 9.55
CA ARG A 97 -11.16 8.69 10.69
C ARG A 97 -11.98 9.94 10.42
N SER A 98 -11.76 10.66 9.33
CA SER A 98 -12.58 11.80 8.95
C SER A 98 -13.96 11.44 8.40
N ASP A 99 -14.22 10.15 8.15
CA ASP A 99 -15.45 9.60 7.55
C ASP A 99 -15.82 10.22 6.19
N LEU A 100 -14.85 10.84 5.52
CA LEU A 100 -15.08 11.45 4.21
C LEU A 100 -14.97 10.44 3.06
N TYR A 101 -14.37 9.28 3.31
CA TYR A 101 -14.05 8.27 2.30
C TYR A 101 -14.35 6.86 2.82
N ASP A 102 -14.56 5.94 1.89
CA ASP A 102 -14.79 4.52 2.16
C ASP A 102 -13.55 3.68 1.86
N SER A 103 -12.71 4.16 0.96
CA SER A 103 -11.42 3.57 0.65
C SER A 103 -10.39 4.65 0.31
N LEU A 104 -9.11 4.36 0.57
CA LEU A 104 -7.98 5.27 0.38
C LEU A 104 -6.81 4.50 -0.21
N PHE A 105 -5.99 5.16 -1.00
CA PHE A 105 -4.70 4.63 -1.40
C PHE A 105 -3.58 5.64 -1.19
N SER A 106 -2.40 5.14 -0.91
CA SER A 106 -1.19 5.95 -0.87
C SER A 106 -0.72 6.29 -2.27
N CYS A 107 -0.34 7.54 -2.48
CA CYS A 107 0.03 8.03 -3.81
C CYS A 107 1.12 9.10 -3.74
N SER A 108 1.72 9.36 -4.89
CA SER A 108 2.55 10.54 -5.12
C SER A 108 1.94 11.41 -6.21
N VAL A 109 2.20 12.72 -6.17
CA VAL A 109 1.72 13.62 -7.22
C VAL A 109 2.51 13.40 -8.49
N ALA A 110 1.80 13.17 -9.60
CA ALA A 110 2.39 12.97 -10.93
C ALA A 110 2.75 14.32 -11.57
N GLU A 111 3.79 14.96 -11.08
CA GLU A 111 4.29 16.18 -11.69
C GLU A 111 5.21 15.83 -12.87
N ASP A 112 4.90 16.37 -14.06
CA ASP A 112 5.70 16.17 -15.30
C ASP A 112 5.90 14.70 -15.74
N LEU A 113 5.03 13.81 -15.34
CA LEU A 113 5.03 12.42 -15.81
C LEU A 113 4.01 12.26 -16.94
N PHE A 114 4.50 12.15 -18.17
CA PHE A 114 3.69 11.99 -19.37
C PHE A 114 3.76 10.55 -19.85
N ILE A 115 2.62 9.87 -19.86
CA ILE A 115 2.50 8.45 -20.16
C ILE A 115 2.07 8.27 -21.62
N TRP A 116 2.75 7.38 -22.32
CA TRP A 116 2.40 6.94 -23.64
C TRP A 116 2.14 5.43 -23.65
N GLU A 117 1.11 5.02 -24.33
CA GLU A 117 0.74 3.64 -24.53
C GLU A 117 1.03 3.23 -25.99
N ASN A 118 1.64 2.05 -26.18
CA ASN A 118 1.79 1.46 -27.48
C ASN A 118 0.63 0.49 -27.74
N ARG A 119 -0.25 0.86 -28.66
CA ARG A 119 -1.36 0.01 -29.12
C ARG A 119 -1.05 -0.50 -30.52
N SER A 120 -0.59 -1.75 -30.62
CA SER A 120 -0.32 -2.42 -31.90
C SER A 120 0.60 -1.61 -32.83
N GLY A 121 1.65 -1.02 -32.29
CA GLY A 121 2.63 -0.22 -33.04
C GLY A 121 2.28 1.27 -33.20
N SER A 122 1.13 1.71 -32.68
CA SER A 122 0.74 3.12 -32.64
C SER A 122 0.86 3.69 -31.23
N LEU A 123 1.56 4.81 -31.08
CA LEU A 123 1.71 5.49 -29.79
C LEU A 123 0.55 6.46 -29.55
N LYS A 124 -0.05 6.37 -28.35
CA LYS A 124 -1.10 7.25 -27.87
C LYS A 124 -0.72 7.81 -26.50
N SER A 125 -0.86 9.11 -26.32
CA SER A 125 -0.73 9.72 -24.98
C SER A 125 -1.92 9.32 -24.10
N VAL A 126 -1.64 9.00 -22.83
CA VAL A 126 -2.64 8.49 -21.88
C VAL A 126 -3.20 9.59 -21.02
N ASN A 127 -2.34 10.40 -20.41
CA ASN A 127 -2.71 11.35 -19.37
C ASN A 127 -2.58 12.82 -19.75
N TYR A 128 -2.35 13.13 -21.01
CA TYR A 128 -2.33 14.50 -21.53
C TYR A 128 -2.67 14.55 -23.03
N ASP A 129 -3.05 15.72 -23.51
CA ASP A 129 -3.21 16.00 -24.94
C ASP A 129 -1.87 16.46 -25.54
N TRP A 130 -1.20 15.56 -26.29
CA TRP A 130 0.10 15.89 -26.89
C TRP A 130 0.01 16.91 -28.03
N GLN A 131 -1.16 17.02 -28.67
CA GLN A 131 -1.39 18.00 -29.75
C GLN A 131 -1.64 19.40 -29.20
N ASN A 132 -2.18 19.48 -27.97
CA ASN A 132 -2.47 20.74 -27.29
C ASN A 132 -1.93 20.70 -25.85
N ARG A 133 -0.61 20.58 -25.73
CA ARG A 133 0.06 20.47 -24.44
C ARG A 133 -0.13 21.72 -23.61
N LYS A 134 -0.82 21.57 -22.48
CA LYS A 134 -1.05 22.64 -21.52
C LYS A 134 0.23 22.92 -20.70
N ARG A 135 0.28 24.12 -20.12
CA ARG A 135 1.31 24.42 -19.11
C ARG A 135 1.04 23.60 -17.85
N ARG A 136 2.08 23.30 -17.06
CA ARG A 136 2.00 22.47 -15.85
C ARG A 136 0.86 22.92 -14.92
N GLN A 137 0.73 24.22 -14.64
CA GLN A 137 -0.30 24.77 -13.77
C GLN A 137 -1.74 24.62 -14.31
N ASP A 138 -1.90 24.37 -15.59
CA ASP A 138 -3.20 24.24 -16.25
C ASP A 138 -3.62 22.74 -16.42
N ILE A 139 -2.76 21.80 -16.01
CA ILE A 139 -3.05 20.36 -16.02
C ILE A 139 -3.73 20.03 -14.70
N PRO A 140 -4.87 19.29 -14.72
CA PRO A 140 -5.48 18.78 -13.50
C PRO A 140 -4.48 17.95 -12.68
N ARG A 141 -4.53 18.10 -11.35
CA ARG A 141 -3.67 17.32 -10.45
C ARG A 141 -3.89 15.83 -10.67
N GLN A 142 -2.84 15.11 -10.93
CA GLN A 142 -2.82 13.67 -11.18
C GLN A 142 -2.03 12.97 -10.08
N TYR A 143 -2.40 11.74 -9.79
CA TYR A 143 -1.77 10.93 -8.77
C TYR A 143 -1.25 9.64 -9.36
N ILE A 144 -0.11 9.18 -8.84
CA ILE A 144 0.44 7.86 -9.10
C ILE A 144 0.20 7.03 -7.85
N GLU A 145 -0.54 5.96 -7.99
CA GLU A 145 -0.66 4.94 -6.95
C GLU A 145 0.74 4.33 -6.72
N ASN A 146 1.22 4.40 -5.48
CA ASN A 146 2.60 4.00 -5.15
C ASN A 146 2.68 2.65 -4.43
N GLY A 147 1.55 1.93 -4.31
CA GLY A 147 1.51 0.60 -3.72
C GLY A 147 1.88 0.53 -2.24
N SER A 148 2.28 1.62 -1.60
CA SER A 148 2.82 1.57 -0.25
C SER A 148 1.80 1.04 0.77
N PHE A 149 0.57 1.55 0.73
CA PHE A 149 -0.55 1.01 1.53
C PHE A 149 -1.91 1.44 0.99
N TYR A 150 -2.91 0.67 1.40
CA TYR A 150 -4.32 0.91 1.17
C TYR A 150 -5.05 0.95 2.51
N LEU A 151 -6.10 1.76 2.61
CA LEU A 151 -7.01 1.78 3.74
C LEU A 151 -8.43 1.64 3.18
N PHE A 152 -9.20 0.70 3.71
CA PHE A 152 -10.57 0.47 3.23
C PHE A 152 -11.43 -0.12 4.33
N ARG A 153 -12.73 0.15 4.25
CA ARG A 153 -13.70 -0.45 5.17
C ARG A 153 -13.93 -1.92 4.82
N PRO A 154 -14.13 -2.81 5.80
CA PRO A 154 -14.43 -4.23 5.56
C PRO A 154 -15.57 -4.45 4.57
N GLU A 155 -16.59 -3.62 4.64
CA GLU A 155 -17.76 -3.71 3.76
C GLU A 155 -17.39 -3.60 2.27
N ILE A 156 -16.35 -2.79 1.93
CA ILE A 156 -15.85 -2.67 0.56
C ILE A 156 -15.26 -3.99 0.07
N LEU A 157 -14.45 -4.64 0.93
CA LEU A 157 -13.86 -5.93 0.60
C LEU A 157 -14.93 -7.02 0.45
N TYR A 158 -15.89 -7.10 1.38
CA TYR A 158 -16.97 -8.08 1.33
C TYR A 158 -17.88 -7.93 0.10
N GLN A 159 -18.22 -6.69 -0.27
CA GLN A 159 -19.15 -6.43 -1.36
C GLN A 159 -18.51 -6.51 -2.75
N ASN A 160 -17.28 -6.05 -2.88
CA ASN A 160 -16.65 -5.84 -4.17
C ASN A 160 -15.51 -6.83 -4.45
N ASN A 161 -15.07 -7.60 -3.45
CA ASN A 161 -13.82 -8.38 -3.51
C ASN A 161 -12.67 -7.52 -4.07
N ASN A 162 -12.58 -6.29 -3.57
CA ASN A 162 -11.63 -5.28 -4.02
C ASN A 162 -11.31 -4.33 -2.86
N ARG A 163 -10.12 -3.74 -2.88
CA ARG A 163 -9.68 -2.69 -1.94
C ARG A 163 -10.29 -1.32 -2.24
N PHE A 164 -10.85 -1.15 -3.44
CA PHE A 164 -11.48 0.08 -3.87
C PHE A 164 -13.01 -0.05 -3.96
N GLY A 165 -13.68 0.95 -3.44
CA GLY A 165 -15.13 1.07 -3.53
C GLY A 165 -15.63 2.29 -2.78
N GLY A 166 -16.92 2.59 -2.92
CA GLY A 166 -17.52 3.78 -2.34
C GLY A 166 -16.85 5.07 -2.80
N LYS A 167 -16.68 6.00 -1.90
CA LYS A 167 -15.95 7.26 -2.15
C LYS A 167 -14.46 7.04 -1.92
N ILE A 168 -13.70 7.08 -3.00
CA ILE A 168 -12.24 6.85 -2.98
C ILE A 168 -11.52 8.16 -2.68
N GLY A 169 -10.57 8.13 -1.75
CA GLY A 169 -9.68 9.23 -1.43
C GLY A 169 -8.21 8.85 -1.56
N VAL A 170 -7.32 9.81 -1.30
CA VAL A 170 -5.87 9.63 -1.43
C VAL A 170 -5.13 10.03 -0.16
N VAL A 171 -3.99 9.39 0.06
CA VAL A 171 -2.98 9.77 1.06
C VAL A 171 -1.70 10.12 0.32
N GLU A 172 -1.43 11.41 0.18
CA GLU A 172 -0.25 11.87 -0.55
C GLU A 172 1.02 11.66 0.27
N MET A 173 2.02 11.09 -0.39
CA MET A 173 3.37 10.86 0.12
C MET A 173 4.38 11.60 -0.77
N GLU A 174 5.59 11.83 -0.25
CA GLU A 174 6.68 12.42 -1.02
C GLU A 174 7.04 11.54 -2.22
N PHE A 175 7.38 12.15 -3.34
CA PHE A 175 7.62 11.45 -4.61
C PHE A 175 8.68 10.33 -4.51
N TRP A 176 9.74 10.53 -3.73
CA TRP A 176 10.80 9.52 -3.54
C TRP A 176 10.31 8.25 -2.81
N LYS A 177 9.14 8.27 -2.16
CA LYS A 177 8.54 7.11 -1.49
C LYS A 177 7.73 6.19 -2.43
N MET A 178 7.65 6.55 -3.72
CA MET A 178 6.91 5.76 -4.70
C MET A 178 7.61 4.47 -5.15
N PHE A 179 8.91 4.34 -4.85
CA PHE A 179 9.68 3.20 -5.32
C PHE A 179 9.45 1.96 -4.45
N GLU A 180 9.31 0.82 -5.13
CA GLU A 180 9.16 -0.50 -4.51
C GLU A 180 10.28 -1.43 -4.99
N ILE A 181 10.39 -2.61 -4.39
CA ILE A 181 11.46 -3.57 -4.65
C ILE A 181 10.88 -4.76 -5.40
N ASP A 182 11.10 -4.80 -6.71
CA ASP A 182 10.78 -5.91 -7.60
C ASP A 182 12.05 -6.53 -8.20
N SER A 183 13.17 -5.82 -8.14
CA SER A 183 14.47 -6.24 -8.68
C SER A 183 15.62 -5.94 -7.72
N ILE A 184 16.82 -6.46 -8.03
CA ILE A 184 18.05 -6.15 -7.29
C ILE A 184 18.44 -4.67 -7.44
N GLU A 185 18.15 -4.08 -8.57
CA GLU A 185 18.38 -2.66 -8.84
C GLU A 185 17.50 -1.79 -7.94
N ASP A 186 16.22 -2.14 -7.80
CA ASP A 186 15.29 -1.44 -6.90
C ASP A 186 15.71 -1.57 -5.44
N LEU A 187 16.20 -2.75 -5.03
CA LEU A 187 16.74 -2.93 -3.69
C LEU A 187 17.90 -1.98 -3.40
N LYS A 188 18.81 -1.76 -4.34
CA LYS A 188 19.92 -0.80 -4.20
C LYS A 188 19.41 0.63 -4.11
N MET A 189 18.47 1.00 -4.97
CA MET A 189 17.85 2.32 -4.97
C MET A 189 17.10 2.57 -3.67
N CYS A 190 16.19 1.70 -3.27
CA CYS A 190 15.43 1.82 -2.03
C CYS A 190 16.35 1.83 -0.80
N SER A 191 17.42 1.03 -0.78
CA SER A 191 18.42 1.05 0.31
C SER A 191 19.13 2.39 0.41
N THR A 192 19.42 3.03 -0.72
CA THR A 192 20.05 4.37 -0.74
C THR A 192 19.09 5.44 -0.24
N LEU A 193 17.86 5.45 -0.75
CA LEU A 193 16.81 6.39 -0.31
C LEU A 193 16.47 6.21 1.18
N MET A 194 16.35 4.97 1.65
CA MET A 194 16.11 4.68 3.05
C MET A 194 17.24 5.19 3.96
N LYS A 195 18.49 5.00 3.57
CA LYS A 195 19.64 5.53 4.34
C LYS A 195 19.60 7.05 4.41
N GLU A 196 19.39 7.71 3.27
CA GLU A 196 19.43 9.17 3.17
C GLU A 196 18.26 9.84 3.89
N PHE A 197 17.03 9.35 3.68
CA PHE A 197 15.83 10.09 4.10
C PHE A 197 15.15 9.52 5.35
N ILE A 198 15.44 8.27 5.75
CA ILE A 198 14.73 7.64 6.88
C ILE A 198 15.68 7.34 8.05
N LEU A 199 16.91 6.88 7.75
CA LEU A 199 17.82 6.40 8.79
C LEU A 199 18.82 7.46 9.28
N MET A 200 19.04 8.55 8.53
CA MET A 200 19.93 9.64 8.92
C MET A 200 19.28 10.71 9.82
N GLU A 201 17.96 10.67 10.01
CA GLU A 201 17.22 11.57 10.91
C GLU A 201 17.29 11.15 12.40
N LYS A 202 18.43 10.58 12.83
CA LYS A 202 18.64 10.25 14.27
C LYS A 202 19.84 10.98 14.84
#